data_2e5e61bbbb7ee5ee540e8907925d40d3
#
_entry.id   2e5e61bbbb7ee5ee540e8907925d40d3
#
_cell.length_a   1.000
_cell.length_b   1.000
_cell.length_c   1.000
_cell.angle_alpha   90.00
_cell.angle_beta   90.00
_cell.angle_gamma   90.00
#
_symmetry.space_group_name_H-M   'P 1'
#
loop_
_entity.id
_entity.type
_entity.pdbx_description
1 polymer ?
#
loop_
_entity_poly.entity_id
_entity_poly.type
_entity_poly.pdbx_seq_one_letter_code
_entity_poly.pdbx_strand_id
1 'polypeptide(L)'
;MRTRRVNPQSERDYCWHLTSRNKKSLALDLNSEKGQEILRELVKDSDVFVTNMPEKTRQKLKIRAVDLLPINDRLVYGSLTGYGEDGEDSHRTAFDVLAWWARSGLMDVVRPSDNSSPGSIPIGMGDQPSGVALFASIMTALYRREKTGKGGEVYTSLMANGAWSNGSYIQAGLFNADFPDRQIEAPLHPFGGRYKTKDGRFLLLAIIDAAKEWPKFLKAMNLEYLNEDEKFSSFKNLNSNFRDLYKILEEQFAQYNLSEVIDKLKNSGVTFGFMNKSNDLSDR
;
A
#
# COMPACT_ATOMS: atom_id res chain seq x y z
N MET A 1 -7.94 21.33 9.75
CA MET A 1 -7.47 20.42 8.68
C MET A 1 -8.10 20.69 7.31
N ARG A 2 -9.20 21.44 7.23
CA ARG A 2 -9.92 21.77 5.98
C ARG A 2 -9.18 22.65 4.96
N THR A 3 -7.98 23.13 5.29
CA THR A 3 -7.22 24.11 4.47
C THR A 3 -5.82 23.63 4.10
N ARG A 4 -5.50 22.34 4.26
CA ARG A 4 -4.21 21.82 3.82
C ARG A 4 -4.13 21.89 2.30
N ARG A 5 -3.21 22.69 1.78
CA ARG A 5 -2.81 22.64 0.37
C ARG A 5 -2.09 21.30 0.14
N VAL A 6 -2.79 20.34 -0.44
CA VAL A 6 -2.24 19.05 -0.84
C VAL A 6 -2.01 19.05 -2.35
N ASN A 7 -1.06 18.25 -2.81
CA ASN A 7 -0.87 18.01 -4.23
C ASN A 7 -1.62 16.73 -4.64
N PRO A 8 -2.33 16.74 -5.76
CA PRO A 8 -2.54 17.85 -6.71
C PRO A 8 -3.40 18.98 -6.13
N GLN A 9 -3.28 20.19 -6.70
CA GLN A 9 -4.04 21.37 -6.26
C GLN A 9 -5.51 21.23 -6.66
N SER A 10 -6.41 21.62 -5.76
CA SER A 10 -7.86 21.65 -5.99
C SER A 10 -8.49 22.76 -5.15
N GLU A 11 -9.56 23.36 -5.66
CA GLU A 11 -10.41 24.28 -4.89
C GLU A 11 -11.16 23.52 -3.78
N ARG A 12 -11.40 22.23 -3.95
CA ARG A 12 -12.06 21.35 -2.98
C ARG A 12 -11.02 20.54 -2.22
N ASP A 13 -11.24 20.38 -0.91
CA ASP A 13 -10.46 19.46 -0.08
C ASP A 13 -10.87 18.00 -0.35
N TYR A 14 -10.28 17.41 -1.38
CA TYR A 14 -10.61 16.05 -1.78
C TYR A 14 -10.21 15.00 -0.72
N CYS A 15 -9.18 15.25 0.09
CA CYS A 15 -8.82 14.37 1.20
C CYS A 15 -9.93 14.34 2.24
N TRP A 16 -10.49 15.52 2.58
CA TRP A 16 -11.63 15.59 3.47
C TRP A 16 -12.86 14.87 2.90
N HIS A 17 -13.16 15.10 1.63
CA HIS A 17 -14.29 14.43 0.96
C HIS A 17 -14.12 12.91 0.91
N LEU A 18 -12.90 12.42 0.71
CA LEU A 18 -12.61 10.99 0.71
C LEU A 18 -12.87 10.36 2.08
N THR A 19 -12.37 10.98 3.15
CA THR A 19 -12.32 10.36 4.48
C THR A 19 -13.49 10.70 5.39
N SER A 20 -14.30 11.73 5.05
CA SER A 20 -15.37 12.22 5.94
C SER A 20 -16.80 11.85 5.50
N ARG A 21 -16.93 10.96 4.51
CA ARG A 21 -18.26 10.51 4.04
C ARG A 21 -19.03 9.80 5.16
N ASN A 22 -20.35 10.07 5.20
CA ASN A 22 -21.30 9.48 6.17
C ASN A 22 -20.95 9.78 7.65
N LYS A 23 -20.19 10.83 7.91
CA LYS A 23 -19.84 11.24 9.28
C LYS A 23 -20.59 12.50 9.67
N LYS A 24 -21.06 12.54 10.90
CA LYS A 24 -21.55 13.77 11.54
C LYS A 24 -20.36 14.46 12.21
N SER A 25 -20.41 15.79 12.30
CA SER A 25 -19.37 16.58 12.96
C SER A 25 -19.90 17.12 14.29
N LEU A 26 -19.11 16.94 15.33
CA LEU A 26 -19.34 17.53 16.64
C LEU A 26 -18.04 18.23 17.09
N ALA A 27 -18.17 19.48 17.51
CA ALA A 27 -17.06 20.25 18.06
C ALA A 27 -17.19 20.32 19.58
N LEU A 28 -16.19 19.76 20.31
CA LEU A 28 -16.11 19.77 21.77
C LEU A 28 -14.75 20.30 22.20
N ASP A 29 -14.74 21.14 23.23
CA ASP A 29 -13.50 21.43 23.98
C ASP A 29 -13.31 20.38 25.06
N LEU A 30 -12.50 19.37 24.77
CA LEU A 30 -12.20 18.29 25.71
C LEU A 30 -11.30 18.70 26.89
N ASN A 31 -10.79 19.92 26.93
CA ASN A 31 -10.13 20.45 28.15
C ASN A 31 -11.12 21.04 29.14
N SER A 32 -12.37 21.29 28.74
CA SER A 32 -13.43 21.79 29.63
C SER A 32 -14.19 20.63 30.28
N GLU A 33 -14.69 20.86 31.50
CA GLU A 33 -15.54 19.90 32.22
C GLU A 33 -16.79 19.55 31.38
N LYS A 34 -17.43 20.55 30.79
CA LYS A 34 -18.63 20.35 29.99
C LYS A 34 -18.37 19.51 28.74
N GLY A 35 -17.22 19.72 28.08
CA GLY A 35 -16.81 18.88 26.95
C GLY A 35 -16.56 17.43 27.36
N GLN A 36 -15.97 17.21 28.52
CA GLN A 36 -15.77 15.87 29.12
C GLN A 36 -17.10 15.18 29.46
N GLU A 37 -18.06 15.91 30.06
CA GLU A 37 -19.40 15.38 30.33
C GLU A 37 -20.08 14.89 29.04
N ILE A 38 -20.11 15.73 28.01
CA ILE A 38 -20.73 15.40 26.73
C ILE A 38 -20.05 14.19 26.08
N LEU A 39 -18.71 14.12 26.12
CA LEU A 39 -17.98 12.95 25.63
C LEU A 39 -18.40 11.67 26.36
N ARG A 40 -18.47 11.71 27.71
CA ARG A 40 -18.86 10.54 28.52
C ARG A 40 -20.28 10.08 28.23
N GLU A 41 -21.21 10.99 28.03
CA GLU A 41 -22.58 10.66 27.61
C GLU A 41 -22.59 9.95 26.25
N LEU A 42 -21.82 10.46 25.27
CA LEU A 42 -21.69 9.79 23.97
C LEU A 42 -21.07 8.39 24.06
N VAL A 43 -20.08 8.21 24.93
CA VAL A 43 -19.41 6.91 25.11
C VAL A 43 -20.35 5.86 25.70
N LYS A 44 -21.30 6.23 26.57
CA LYS A 44 -22.27 5.29 27.14
C LYS A 44 -23.05 4.50 26.09
N ASP A 45 -23.40 5.17 24.99
CA ASP A 45 -24.23 4.60 23.92
C ASP A 45 -23.42 4.24 22.66
N SER A 46 -22.10 4.40 22.70
CA SER A 46 -21.24 4.13 21.54
C SER A 46 -20.81 2.67 21.52
N ASP A 47 -20.84 2.08 20.33
CA ASP A 47 -20.27 0.74 20.09
C ASP A 47 -18.75 0.77 19.99
N VAL A 48 -18.21 1.83 19.38
CA VAL A 48 -16.78 1.94 19.06
C VAL A 48 -16.29 3.36 19.31
N PHE A 49 -15.14 3.48 19.95
CA PHE A 49 -14.37 4.72 20.04
C PHE A 49 -13.07 4.55 19.26
N VAL A 50 -12.76 5.48 18.37
CA VAL A 50 -11.54 5.42 17.54
C VAL A 50 -10.69 6.65 17.75
N THR A 51 -9.38 6.46 17.94
CA THR A 51 -8.42 7.56 18.07
C THR A 51 -7.09 7.26 17.38
N ASN A 52 -6.44 8.32 16.87
CA ASN A 52 -5.04 8.29 16.44
C ASN A 52 -4.20 9.33 17.20
N MET A 53 -4.71 9.84 18.31
CA MET A 53 -3.98 10.81 19.13
C MET A 53 -2.83 10.12 19.89
N PRO A 54 -1.65 10.79 20.01
CA PRO A 54 -0.54 10.29 20.83
C PRO A 54 -0.95 10.05 22.28
N GLU A 55 -0.32 9.06 22.93
CA GLU A 55 -0.66 8.64 24.31
C GLU A 55 -0.70 9.81 25.30
N LYS A 56 0.30 10.70 25.27
CA LYS A 56 0.33 11.90 26.15
C LYS A 56 -0.92 12.79 25.97
N THR A 57 -1.41 12.90 24.74
CA THR A 57 -2.63 13.67 24.45
C THR A 57 -3.87 12.93 24.94
N ARG A 58 -3.94 11.62 24.73
CA ARG A 58 -5.04 10.78 25.24
C ARG A 58 -5.11 10.83 26.76
N GLN A 59 -3.97 10.77 27.45
CA GLN A 59 -3.86 10.91 28.89
C GLN A 59 -4.36 12.27 29.37
N LYS A 60 -3.86 13.36 28.76
CA LYS A 60 -4.28 14.73 29.12
C LYS A 60 -5.80 14.92 28.95
N LEU A 61 -6.37 14.39 27.89
CA LEU A 61 -7.78 14.52 27.55
C LEU A 61 -8.67 13.46 28.23
N LYS A 62 -8.09 12.56 29.03
CA LYS A 62 -8.81 11.46 29.71
C LYS A 62 -9.66 10.62 28.75
N ILE A 63 -9.06 10.23 27.61
CA ILE A 63 -9.70 9.44 26.54
C ILE A 63 -8.92 8.17 26.20
N ARG A 64 -8.12 7.64 27.14
CA ARG A 64 -7.48 6.32 26.99
C ARG A 64 -8.51 5.22 27.20
N ALA A 65 -8.16 4.02 26.82
CA ALA A 65 -9.00 2.84 27.08
C ALA A 65 -9.36 2.71 28.57
N VAL A 66 -8.40 2.90 29.46
CA VAL A 66 -8.61 2.87 30.92
C VAL A 66 -9.55 3.97 31.44
N ASP A 67 -9.71 5.06 30.70
CA ASP A 67 -10.59 6.17 31.07
C ASP A 67 -12.03 5.95 30.55
N LEU A 68 -12.22 5.22 29.42
CA LEU A 68 -13.51 5.08 28.74
C LEU A 68 -14.18 3.72 28.90
N LEU A 69 -13.44 2.62 28.96
CA LEU A 69 -13.99 1.28 29.14
C LEU A 69 -14.79 1.10 30.45
N PRO A 70 -14.44 1.76 31.58
CA PRO A 70 -15.27 1.70 32.79
C PRO A 70 -16.63 2.39 32.65
N ILE A 71 -16.82 3.27 31.65
CA ILE A 71 -18.09 3.96 31.36
C ILE A 71 -19.03 3.04 30.59
N ASN A 72 -18.47 2.24 29.69
CA ASN A 72 -19.21 1.30 28.83
C ASN A 72 -18.36 0.04 28.60
N ASP A 73 -18.68 -1.04 29.31
CA ASP A 73 -17.95 -2.31 29.25
C ASP A 73 -18.16 -3.07 27.93
N ARG A 74 -19.10 -2.60 27.10
CA ARG A 74 -19.31 -3.08 25.73
C ARG A 74 -18.57 -2.29 24.67
N LEU A 75 -17.95 -1.17 25.03
CA LEU A 75 -17.21 -0.33 24.10
C LEU A 75 -16.02 -1.08 23.51
N VAL A 76 -15.87 -1.01 22.18
CA VAL A 76 -14.64 -1.38 21.49
C VAL A 76 -13.78 -0.12 21.32
N TYR A 77 -12.65 -0.08 21.99
CA TYR A 77 -11.70 1.02 21.91
C TYR A 77 -10.65 0.71 20.85
N GLY A 78 -10.61 1.47 19.76
CA GLY A 78 -9.68 1.31 18.65
C GLY A 78 -8.64 2.42 18.59
N SER A 79 -7.35 2.09 18.58
CA SER A 79 -6.29 3.07 18.38
C SER A 79 -5.36 2.74 17.21
N LEU A 80 -4.92 3.80 16.51
CA LEU A 80 -3.91 3.72 15.46
C LEU A 80 -2.78 4.69 15.79
N THR A 81 -1.59 4.15 15.99
CA THR A 81 -0.41 4.93 16.33
C THR A 81 0.65 4.87 15.22
N GLY A 82 1.74 5.60 15.38
CA GLY A 82 2.86 5.53 14.44
C GLY A 82 3.65 4.24 14.57
N TYR A 83 4.05 3.90 15.80
CA TYR A 83 5.04 2.84 16.07
C TYR A 83 4.53 1.74 17.02
N GLY A 84 3.29 1.77 17.46
CA GLY A 84 2.72 0.85 18.43
C GLY A 84 2.36 1.56 19.73
N GLU A 85 1.63 0.86 20.59
CA GLU A 85 1.30 1.35 21.95
C GLU A 85 2.46 1.13 22.91
N ASP A 86 3.30 0.13 22.65
CA ASP A 86 4.43 -0.27 23.48
C ASP A 86 5.75 -0.16 22.70
N GLY A 87 6.86 -0.26 23.43
CA GLY A 87 8.20 -0.23 22.86
C GLY A 87 8.86 1.15 22.91
N GLU A 88 10.15 1.16 22.56
CA GLU A 88 11.02 2.34 22.68
C GLU A 88 10.52 3.54 21.87
N ASP A 89 9.98 3.30 20.67
CA ASP A 89 9.51 4.32 19.74
C ASP A 89 8.02 4.71 19.94
N SER A 90 7.28 4.09 20.86
CA SER A 90 5.83 4.30 21.05
C SER A 90 5.43 5.76 21.26
N HIS A 91 6.32 6.54 21.88
CA HIS A 91 6.11 7.95 22.20
C HIS A 91 6.41 8.92 21.03
N ARG A 92 6.98 8.43 19.91
CA ARG A 92 7.40 9.26 18.79
C ARG A 92 6.23 9.68 17.93
N THR A 93 6.25 10.92 17.48
CA THR A 93 5.32 11.42 16.46
C THR A 93 5.66 10.81 15.12
N ALA A 94 4.63 10.36 14.39
CA ALA A 94 4.79 9.77 13.07
C ALA A 94 3.71 10.24 12.09
N PHE A 95 4.07 10.13 10.81
CA PHE A 95 3.19 10.14 9.67
C PHE A 95 3.47 8.87 8.85
N ASP A 96 2.58 8.55 7.93
CA ASP A 96 2.72 7.36 7.07
C ASP A 96 4.04 7.33 6.30
N VAL A 97 4.51 8.48 5.79
CA VAL A 97 5.80 8.60 5.12
C VAL A 97 6.99 8.24 6.04
N LEU A 98 6.87 8.42 7.34
CA LEU A 98 7.94 8.12 8.29
C LEU A 98 7.87 6.67 8.80
N ALA A 99 6.70 6.25 9.29
CA ALA A 99 6.56 4.96 9.96
C ALA A 99 6.20 3.83 8.99
N TRP A 100 5.19 4.04 8.13
CA TRP A 100 4.76 3.02 7.18
C TRP A 100 5.72 2.87 6.00
N TRP A 101 6.26 3.98 5.49
CA TRP A 101 7.10 3.99 4.28
C TRP A 101 8.59 3.80 4.59
N ALA A 102 9.18 4.75 5.32
CA ALA A 102 10.61 4.74 5.54
C ALA A 102 11.04 3.67 6.55
N ARG A 103 10.42 3.65 7.74
CA ARG A 103 10.86 2.79 8.84
C ARG A 103 10.57 1.31 8.62
N SER A 104 9.57 0.97 7.84
CA SER A 104 9.22 -0.42 7.50
C SER A 104 10.14 -1.07 6.46
N GLY A 105 11.02 -0.29 5.83
CA GLY A 105 11.90 -0.75 4.75
C GLY A 105 11.28 -0.68 3.35
N LEU A 106 9.98 -0.41 3.21
CA LEU A 106 9.33 -0.28 1.89
C LEU A 106 10.01 0.74 0.99
N MET A 107 10.42 1.87 1.57
CA MET A 107 11.12 2.94 0.86
C MET A 107 12.41 2.46 0.20
N ASP A 108 13.11 1.53 0.83
CA ASP A 108 14.31 0.93 0.28
C ASP A 108 14.00 -0.13 -0.78
N VAL A 109 13.09 -1.05 -0.48
CA VAL A 109 12.74 -2.18 -1.35
C VAL A 109 12.29 -1.77 -2.75
N VAL A 110 11.60 -0.62 -2.88
CA VAL A 110 11.09 -0.15 -4.18
C VAL A 110 12.09 0.73 -4.94
N ARG A 111 13.30 0.97 -4.44
CA ARG A 111 14.30 1.73 -5.20
C ARG A 111 14.69 0.97 -6.47
N PRO A 112 14.80 1.66 -7.60
CA PRO A 112 15.22 1.03 -8.86
C PRO A 112 16.62 0.42 -8.80
N SER A 113 17.53 1.03 -8.03
CA SER A 113 18.88 0.52 -7.75
C SER A 113 19.37 0.98 -6.39
N ASP A 114 20.45 0.38 -5.90
CA ASP A 114 21.06 0.73 -4.62
C ASP A 114 21.65 2.16 -4.61
N ASN A 115 21.97 2.69 -5.78
CA ASN A 115 22.47 4.05 -5.97
C ASN A 115 21.36 5.08 -6.25
N SER A 116 20.11 4.65 -6.41
CA SER A 116 18.98 5.56 -6.66
C SER A 116 18.55 6.28 -5.39
N SER A 117 18.18 7.54 -5.52
CA SER A 117 17.48 8.24 -4.44
C SER A 117 16.16 7.58 -4.15
N PRO A 118 15.78 7.41 -2.86
CA PRO A 118 14.49 6.88 -2.49
C PRO A 118 13.34 7.75 -2.97
N GLY A 119 12.25 7.11 -3.40
CA GLY A 119 11.02 7.80 -3.81
C GLY A 119 10.14 8.23 -2.64
N SER A 120 9.27 9.22 -2.91
CA SER A 120 8.20 9.63 -1.98
C SER A 120 6.90 8.91 -2.32
N ILE A 121 6.02 8.81 -1.33
CA ILE A 121 4.66 8.30 -1.50
C ILE A 121 3.62 9.42 -1.53
N PRO A 122 2.48 9.22 -2.19
CA PRO A 122 1.32 10.10 -2.06
C PRO A 122 0.79 10.15 -0.62
N ILE A 123 0.13 11.26 -0.28
CA ILE A 123 -0.50 11.46 1.04
C ILE A 123 -1.52 10.36 1.31
N GLY A 124 -1.43 9.74 2.49
CA GLY A 124 -2.38 8.74 2.95
C GLY A 124 -2.13 7.34 2.39
N MET A 125 -1.07 7.13 1.61
CA MET A 125 -0.79 5.79 1.03
C MET A 125 -0.57 4.73 2.10
N GLY A 126 -0.01 5.09 3.24
CA GLY A 126 0.15 4.22 4.41
C GLY A 126 -1.02 4.31 5.39
N ASP A 127 -1.66 5.49 5.51
CA ASP A 127 -2.79 5.71 6.41
C ASP A 127 -4.02 4.88 6.01
N GLN A 128 -4.32 4.81 4.70
CA GLN A 128 -5.51 4.12 4.21
C GLN A 128 -5.49 2.61 4.49
N PRO A 129 -4.45 1.84 4.13
CA PRO A 129 -4.39 0.42 4.47
C PRO A 129 -4.31 0.19 5.98
N SER A 130 -3.67 1.08 6.74
CA SER A 130 -3.64 1.00 8.20
C SER A 130 -5.02 1.25 8.81
N GLY A 131 -5.81 2.14 8.23
CA GLY A 131 -7.21 2.34 8.61
C GLY A 131 -8.07 1.09 8.35
N VAL A 132 -7.85 0.38 7.24
CA VAL A 132 -8.52 -0.90 6.94
C VAL A 132 -8.09 -1.99 7.93
N ALA A 133 -6.82 -2.05 8.31
CA ALA A 133 -6.34 -2.98 9.32
C ALA A 133 -6.99 -2.73 10.69
N LEU A 134 -7.09 -1.46 11.11
CA LEU A 134 -7.82 -1.10 12.34
C LEU A 134 -9.30 -1.48 12.24
N PHE A 135 -9.94 -1.22 11.10
CA PHE A 135 -11.34 -1.64 10.88
C PHE A 135 -11.50 -3.15 11.04
N ALA A 136 -10.62 -3.96 10.46
CA ALA A 136 -10.65 -5.41 10.62
C ALA A 136 -10.52 -5.84 12.10
N SER A 137 -9.61 -5.18 12.84
CA SER A 137 -9.43 -5.42 14.28
C SER A 137 -10.70 -5.05 15.08
N ILE A 138 -11.33 -3.93 14.77
CA ILE A 138 -12.60 -3.50 15.38
C ILE A 138 -13.71 -4.49 15.09
N MET A 139 -13.86 -4.94 13.84
CA MET A 139 -14.89 -5.92 13.47
C MET A 139 -14.70 -7.26 14.20
N THR A 140 -13.45 -7.70 14.35
CA THR A 140 -13.10 -8.89 15.14
C THR A 140 -13.48 -8.70 16.61
N ALA A 141 -13.22 -7.54 17.18
CA ALA A 141 -13.59 -7.23 18.57
C ALA A 141 -15.12 -7.14 18.76
N LEU A 142 -15.83 -6.55 17.80
CA LEU A 142 -17.30 -6.53 17.82
C LEU A 142 -17.88 -7.95 17.75
N TYR A 143 -17.33 -8.82 16.90
CA TYR A 143 -17.73 -10.23 16.86
C TYR A 143 -17.45 -10.95 18.20
N ARG A 144 -16.26 -10.72 18.80
CA ARG A 144 -15.93 -11.23 20.14
C ARG A 144 -16.94 -10.74 21.17
N ARG A 145 -17.31 -9.46 21.13
CA ARG A 145 -18.29 -8.84 22.02
C ARG A 145 -19.64 -9.55 21.97
N GLU A 146 -20.11 -9.94 20.78
CA GLU A 146 -21.37 -10.69 20.63
C GLU A 146 -21.34 -12.08 21.30
N LYS A 147 -20.16 -12.66 21.48
CA LYS A 147 -19.97 -13.94 22.17
C LYS A 147 -19.78 -13.79 23.67
N THR A 148 -19.10 -12.72 24.10
CA THR A 148 -18.67 -12.54 25.50
C THR A 148 -19.49 -11.52 26.26
N GLY A 149 -20.27 -10.70 25.59
CA GLY A 149 -20.97 -9.55 26.15
C GLY A 149 -20.06 -8.33 26.40
N LYS A 150 -18.73 -8.45 26.22
CA LYS A 150 -17.77 -7.41 26.60
C LYS A 150 -16.99 -6.88 25.37
N GLY A 151 -16.79 -5.57 25.36
CA GLY A 151 -15.92 -4.86 24.42
C GLY A 151 -14.44 -5.11 24.69
N GLY A 152 -13.67 -4.07 24.65
CA GLY A 152 -12.23 -4.09 24.95
C GLY A 152 -11.39 -3.33 23.94
N GLU A 153 -10.09 -3.38 24.12
CA GLU A 153 -9.13 -2.63 23.33
C GLU A 153 -8.63 -3.41 22.11
N VAL A 154 -8.46 -2.69 20.99
CA VAL A 154 -7.77 -3.14 19.78
C VAL A 154 -6.91 -2.00 19.26
N TYR A 155 -5.78 -2.35 18.68
CA TYR A 155 -4.85 -1.34 18.15
C TYR A 155 -4.08 -1.86 16.93
N THR A 156 -3.55 -0.94 16.17
CA THR A 156 -2.57 -1.19 15.12
C THR A 156 -1.61 0.00 15.02
N SER A 157 -0.56 -0.13 14.20
CA SER A 157 0.35 0.97 13.94
C SER A 157 0.73 1.08 12.47
N LEU A 158 1.11 2.29 12.06
CA LEU A 158 1.62 2.53 10.72
C LEU A 158 2.83 1.63 10.43
N MET A 159 3.77 1.53 11.37
CA MET A 159 4.95 0.70 11.20
C MET A 159 4.61 -0.79 11.06
N ALA A 160 3.71 -1.32 11.89
CA ALA A 160 3.31 -2.73 11.80
C ALA A 160 2.67 -3.06 10.45
N ASN A 161 1.81 -2.18 9.93
CA ASN A 161 1.19 -2.35 8.63
C ASN A 161 2.18 -2.19 7.47
N GLY A 162 3.17 -1.29 7.60
CA GLY A 162 4.27 -1.17 6.66
C GLY A 162 5.16 -2.41 6.66
N ALA A 163 5.51 -2.93 7.84
CA ALA A 163 6.25 -4.16 7.98
C ALA A 163 5.49 -5.37 7.40
N TRP A 164 4.19 -5.45 7.59
CA TRP A 164 3.35 -6.47 6.94
C TRP A 164 3.37 -6.35 5.41
N SER A 165 3.30 -5.13 4.88
CA SER A 165 3.40 -4.88 3.43
C SER A 165 4.77 -5.27 2.86
N ASN A 166 5.83 -5.20 3.66
CA ASN A 166 7.20 -5.63 3.34
C ASN A 166 7.51 -7.06 3.84
N GLY A 167 6.50 -7.80 4.25
CA GLY A 167 6.65 -9.04 5.01
C GLY A 167 7.51 -10.10 4.34
N SER A 168 7.44 -10.26 3.02
CA SER A 168 8.25 -11.23 2.28
C SER A 168 9.74 -10.92 2.37
N TYR A 169 10.15 -9.66 2.23
CA TYR A 169 11.56 -9.27 2.33
C TYR A 169 12.06 -9.29 3.77
N ILE A 170 11.24 -8.90 4.74
CA ILE A 170 11.57 -9.03 6.15
C ILE A 170 11.77 -10.52 6.51
N GLN A 171 10.86 -11.38 6.05
CA GLN A 171 10.98 -12.82 6.27
C GLN A 171 12.21 -13.41 5.60
N ALA A 172 12.55 -12.99 4.37
CA ALA A 172 13.78 -13.38 3.70
C ALA A 172 15.02 -13.00 4.53
N GLY A 173 15.06 -11.78 5.08
CA GLY A 173 16.13 -11.34 5.97
C GLY A 173 16.26 -12.19 7.24
N LEU A 174 15.12 -12.56 7.85
CA LEU A 174 15.11 -13.47 9.01
C LEU A 174 15.64 -14.86 8.70
N PHE A 175 15.58 -15.29 7.45
CA PHE A 175 16.16 -16.56 6.96
C PHE A 175 17.55 -16.39 6.37
N ASN A 176 18.20 -15.23 6.56
CA ASN A 176 19.54 -14.91 6.03
C ASN A 176 19.65 -15.12 4.51
N ALA A 177 18.60 -14.76 3.77
CA ALA A 177 18.61 -14.82 2.31
C ALA A 177 19.60 -13.78 1.74
N ASP A 178 20.28 -14.15 0.67
CA ASP A 178 21.10 -13.23 -0.10
C ASP A 178 20.20 -12.25 -0.89
N PHE A 179 20.41 -10.96 -0.68
CA PHE A 179 19.72 -9.93 -1.45
C PHE A 179 20.64 -9.49 -2.61
N PRO A 180 20.22 -9.73 -3.87
CA PRO A 180 21.04 -9.35 -5.02
C PRO A 180 21.10 -7.83 -5.14
N ASP A 181 22.23 -7.31 -5.62
CA ASP A 181 22.40 -5.90 -5.96
C ASP A 181 21.37 -5.48 -6.98
N ARG A 182 20.68 -4.38 -6.70
CA ARG A 182 19.67 -3.81 -7.59
C ARG A 182 20.34 -2.92 -8.63
N GLN A 183 20.13 -3.23 -9.90
CA GLN A 183 20.64 -2.48 -11.03
C GLN A 183 19.47 -1.90 -11.85
N ILE A 184 19.61 -0.64 -12.29
CA ILE A 184 18.57 0.08 -13.04
C ILE A 184 18.30 -0.60 -14.39
N GLU A 185 19.32 -1.18 -14.99
CA GLU A 185 19.38 -1.48 -16.43
C GLU A 185 18.66 -2.75 -16.86
N ALA A 186 18.27 -3.63 -15.95
CA ALA A 186 17.50 -4.82 -16.31
C ALA A 186 16.70 -5.37 -15.12
N PRO A 187 15.49 -5.86 -15.34
CA PRO A 187 14.77 -6.61 -14.31
C PRO A 187 15.53 -7.90 -14.00
N LEU A 188 15.34 -8.42 -12.77
CA LEU A 188 15.94 -9.69 -12.34
C LEU A 188 15.36 -10.92 -13.09
N HIS A 189 14.30 -10.71 -13.87
CA HIS A 189 13.58 -11.77 -14.58
C HIS A 189 13.07 -11.26 -15.94
N PRO A 190 13.26 -11.99 -17.04
CA PRO A 190 12.90 -11.52 -18.39
C PRO A 190 11.40 -11.26 -18.57
N PHE A 191 10.56 -11.95 -17.81
CA PHE A 191 9.11 -11.85 -17.92
C PHE A 191 8.45 -10.97 -16.84
N GLY A 192 9.24 -10.32 -16.00
CA GLY A 192 8.80 -9.33 -15.01
C GLY A 192 9.20 -7.89 -15.39
N GLY A 193 9.49 -7.66 -16.66
CA GLY A 193 9.98 -6.37 -17.15
C GLY A 193 8.90 -5.30 -17.20
N ARG A 194 9.35 -4.06 -17.06
CA ARG A 194 8.55 -2.85 -17.28
C ARG A 194 9.01 -2.21 -18.57
N TYR A 195 8.11 -2.08 -19.53
CA TYR A 195 8.43 -1.64 -20.87
C TYR A 195 7.73 -0.34 -21.20
N LYS A 196 8.46 0.58 -21.83
CA LYS A 196 7.94 1.88 -22.24
C LYS A 196 7.40 1.77 -23.68
N THR A 197 6.17 2.23 -23.89
CA THR A 197 5.54 2.29 -25.20
C THR A 197 5.88 3.58 -25.95
N LYS A 198 5.59 3.63 -27.25
CA LYS A 198 5.83 4.77 -28.13
C LYS A 198 5.24 6.08 -27.59
N ASP A 199 4.04 6.01 -27.01
CA ASP A 199 3.34 7.14 -26.39
C ASP A 199 3.80 7.45 -24.94
N GLY A 200 4.94 6.85 -24.49
CA GLY A 200 5.54 7.11 -23.19
C GLY A 200 4.80 6.51 -22.01
N ARG A 201 3.86 5.60 -22.23
CA ARG A 201 3.19 4.83 -21.18
C ARG A 201 4.03 3.61 -20.82
N PHE A 202 3.67 2.95 -19.72
CA PHE A 202 4.36 1.73 -19.28
C PHE A 202 3.40 0.56 -19.22
N LEU A 203 3.91 -0.60 -19.64
CA LEU A 203 3.29 -1.89 -19.39
C LEU A 203 4.24 -2.80 -18.60
N LEU A 204 3.66 -3.80 -17.99
CA LEU A 204 4.35 -4.84 -17.23
C LEU A 204 3.97 -6.19 -17.79
N LEU A 205 4.96 -7.03 -18.05
CA LEU A 205 4.72 -8.45 -18.30
C LEU A 205 4.78 -9.19 -16.95
N ALA A 206 3.93 -10.19 -16.79
CA ALA A 206 3.92 -11.09 -15.64
C ALA A 206 3.72 -12.54 -16.10
N ILE A 207 4.57 -12.98 -17.03
CA ILE A 207 4.53 -14.35 -17.57
C ILE A 207 5.08 -15.29 -16.49
N ILE A 208 4.20 -16.06 -15.88
CA ILE A 208 4.55 -17.03 -14.82
C ILE A 208 4.80 -18.41 -15.44
N ASP A 209 3.94 -18.84 -16.34
CA ASP A 209 4.09 -20.10 -17.07
C ASP A 209 4.68 -19.82 -18.46
N ALA A 210 6.02 -19.70 -18.50
CA ALA A 210 6.73 -19.39 -19.73
C ALA A 210 6.50 -20.43 -20.82
N ALA A 211 6.41 -21.70 -20.50
CA ALA A 211 6.17 -22.75 -21.50
C ALA A 211 4.84 -22.55 -22.23
N LYS A 212 3.83 -22.08 -21.53
CA LYS A 212 2.48 -21.86 -22.07
C LYS A 212 2.29 -20.48 -22.69
N GLU A 213 2.85 -19.44 -22.07
CA GLU A 213 2.56 -18.05 -22.41
C GLU A 213 3.54 -17.47 -23.42
N TRP A 214 4.82 -17.89 -23.39
CA TRP A 214 5.85 -17.36 -24.26
C TRP A 214 5.56 -17.53 -25.77
N PRO A 215 5.20 -18.71 -26.27
CA PRO A 215 4.84 -18.85 -27.71
C PRO A 215 3.66 -17.95 -28.12
N LYS A 216 2.70 -17.75 -27.23
CA LYS A 216 1.57 -16.87 -27.48
C LYS A 216 1.96 -15.40 -27.51
N PHE A 217 2.87 -15.01 -26.61
CA PHE A 217 3.45 -13.67 -26.59
C PHE A 217 4.20 -13.37 -27.89
N LEU A 218 5.09 -14.28 -28.30
CA LEU A 218 5.84 -14.13 -29.55
C LEU A 218 4.90 -13.93 -30.74
N LYS A 219 3.88 -14.76 -30.87
CA LYS A 219 2.89 -14.65 -31.95
C LYS A 219 2.13 -13.31 -31.86
N ALA A 220 1.68 -12.89 -30.69
CA ALA A 220 0.94 -11.65 -30.51
C ALA A 220 1.77 -10.41 -30.85
N MET A 221 3.07 -10.47 -30.60
CA MET A 221 4.00 -9.36 -30.83
C MET A 221 4.79 -9.46 -32.14
N ASN A 222 4.54 -10.48 -32.97
CA ASN A 222 5.27 -10.78 -34.22
C ASN A 222 6.78 -10.98 -34.01
N LEU A 223 7.12 -11.78 -33.00
CA LEU A 223 8.49 -12.09 -32.58
C LEU A 223 8.81 -13.57 -32.67
N GLU A 224 8.07 -14.34 -33.53
CA GLU A 224 8.22 -15.79 -33.64
C GLU A 224 9.64 -16.22 -34.05
N TYR A 225 10.37 -15.33 -34.72
CA TYR A 225 11.78 -15.57 -35.09
C TYR A 225 12.70 -15.82 -33.88
N LEU A 226 12.33 -15.36 -32.69
CA LEU A 226 13.10 -15.62 -31.46
C LEU A 226 13.09 -17.11 -31.05
N ASN A 227 12.12 -17.89 -31.51
CA ASN A 227 12.14 -19.34 -31.28
C ASN A 227 13.26 -20.06 -32.08
N GLU A 228 13.69 -19.48 -33.20
CA GLU A 228 14.75 -20.01 -34.05
C GLU A 228 16.15 -19.58 -33.55
N ASP A 229 16.20 -18.55 -32.70
CA ASP A 229 17.45 -18.08 -32.11
C ASP A 229 17.85 -19.01 -30.96
N GLU A 230 19.03 -19.60 -31.04
CA GLU A 230 19.59 -20.52 -30.05
C GLU A 230 19.63 -19.89 -28.64
N LYS A 231 19.83 -18.56 -28.55
CA LYS A 231 19.83 -17.80 -27.29
C LYS A 231 18.48 -17.86 -26.57
N PHE A 232 17.36 -18.05 -27.29
CA PHE A 232 16.02 -17.96 -26.73
C PHE A 232 15.19 -19.23 -26.94
N SER A 233 15.77 -20.28 -27.51
CA SER A 233 15.14 -21.54 -27.86
C SER A 233 14.72 -22.42 -26.67
N SER A 234 15.21 -22.13 -25.47
CA SER A 234 14.86 -22.85 -24.24
C SER A 234 14.73 -21.89 -23.07
N PHE A 235 13.97 -22.31 -22.04
CA PHE A 235 13.83 -21.52 -20.81
C PHE A 235 15.18 -21.23 -20.12
N LYS A 236 16.09 -22.20 -20.14
CA LYS A 236 17.45 -22.04 -19.62
C LYS A 236 18.21 -20.95 -20.37
N ASN A 237 18.12 -20.96 -21.70
CA ASN A 237 18.80 -20.00 -22.57
C ASN A 237 18.18 -18.60 -22.43
N LEU A 238 16.85 -18.51 -22.34
CA LEU A 238 16.14 -17.25 -22.05
C LEU A 238 16.63 -16.60 -20.76
N ASN A 239 16.77 -17.37 -19.69
CA ASN A 239 17.29 -16.86 -18.40
C ASN A 239 18.76 -16.43 -18.48
N SER A 240 19.58 -17.18 -19.20
CA SER A 240 21.00 -16.83 -19.36
C SER A 240 21.22 -15.58 -20.23
N ASN A 241 20.32 -15.32 -21.16
CA ASN A 241 20.39 -14.19 -22.12
C ASN A 241 19.29 -13.13 -21.87
N PHE A 242 18.75 -13.07 -20.65
CA PHE A 242 17.59 -12.21 -20.37
C PHE A 242 17.84 -10.72 -20.64
N ARG A 243 19.07 -10.24 -20.52
CA ARG A 243 19.43 -8.86 -20.80
C ARG A 243 19.30 -8.53 -22.31
N ASP A 244 19.73 -9.44 -23.16
CA ASP A 244 19.57 -9.30 -24.62
C ASP A 244 18.08 -9.33 -24.97
N LEU A 245 17.33 -10.27 -24.39
CA LEU A 245 15.89 -10.34 -24.54
C LEU A 245 15.19 -9.07 -24.10
N TYR A 246 15.56 -8.53 -22.94
CA TYR A 246 14.96 -7.30 -22.42
C TYR A 246 15.11 -6.14 -23.40
N LYS A 247 16.29 -5.95 -24.01
CA LYS A 247 16.54 -4.92 -25.03
C LYS A 247 15.65 -5.11 -26.25
N ILE A 248 15.56 -6.35 -26.77
CA ILE A 248 14.68 -6.67 -27.91
C ILE A 248 13.24 -6.30 -27.58
N LEU A 249 12.76 -6.64 -26.39
CA LEU A 249 11.40 -6.33 -25.96
C LEU A 249 11.19 -4.82 -25.75
N GLU A 250 12.17 -4.10 -25.21
CA GLU A 250 12.11 -2.62 -25.13
C GLU A 250 11.94 -1.98 -26.50
N GLU A 251 12.76 -2.38 -27.48
CA GLU A 251 12.69 -1.89 -28.85
C GLU A 251 11.34 -2.24 -29.50
N GLN A 252 10.83 -3.44 -29.25
CA GLN A 252 9.55 -3.88 -29.78
C GLN A 252 8.38 -3.08 -29.22
N PHE A 253 8.33 -2.90 -27.89
CA PHE A 253 7.26 -2.13 -27.25
C PHE A 253 7.31 -0.64 -27.59
N ALA A 254 8.50 -0.09 -27.82
CA ALA A 254 8.67 1.30 -28.24
C ALA A 254 8.09 1.61 -29.65
N GLN A 255 7.76 0.58 -30.45
CA GLN A 255 7.14 0.76 -31.75
C GLN A 255 5.62 1.00 -31.68
N TYR A 256 4.95 0.60 -30.61
CA TYR A 256 3.50 0.63 -30.45
C TYR A 256 3.04 1.60 -29.36
N ASN A 257 1.88 2.21 -29.54
CA ASN A 257 1.18 2.89 -28.48
C ASN A 257 0.59 1.87 -27.49
N LEU A 258 0.33 2.28 -26.25
CA LEU A 258 -0.20 1.37 -25.23
C LEU A 258 -1.50 0.68 -25.66
N SER A 259 -2.42 1.41 -26.31
CA SER A 259 -3.68 0.84 -26.81
C SER A 259 -3.46 -0.29 -27.81
N GLU A 260 -2.49 -0.13 -28.72
CA GLU A 260 -2.14 -1.14 -29.73
C GLU A 260 -1.56 -2.40 -29.05
N VAL A 261 -0.72 -2.23 -28.03
CA VAL A 261 -0.19 -3.37 -27.26
C VAL A 261 -1.30 -4.09 -26.50
N ILE A 262 -2.20 -3.35 -25.86
CA ILE A 262 -3.36 -3.94 -25.18
C ILE A 262 -4.20 -4.76 -26.17
N ASP A 263 -4.48 -4.22 -27.36
CA ASP A 263 -5.26 -4.93 -28.38
C ASP A 263 -4.59 -6.22 -28.87
N LYS A 264 -3.27 -6.22 -28.99
CA LYS A 264 -2.49 -7.41 -29.35
C LYS A 264 -2.51 -8.48 -28.25
N LEU A 265 -2.39 -8.07 -26.97
CA LEU A 265 -2.20 -9.00 -25.86
C LEU A 265 -3.50 -9.45 -25.17
N LYS A 266 -4.56 -8.65 -25.17
CA LYS A 266 -5.81 -8.90 -24.40
C LYS A 266 -6.47 -10.26 -24.68
N ASN A 267 -6.33 -10.78 -25.90
CA ASN A 267 -6.91 -12.06 -26.32
C ASN A 267 -5.85 -13.15 -26.57
N SER A 268 -4.59 -12.88 -26.28
CA SER A 268 -3.50 -13.82 -26.51
C SER A 268 -3.38 -14.91 -25.47
N GLY A 269 -3.93 -14.67 -24.27
CA GLY A 269 -3.75 -15.51 -23.09
C GLY A 269 -2.37 -15.32 -22.42
N VAL A 270 -1.76 -14.16 -22.63
CA VAL A 270 -0.54 -13.69 -21.96
C VAL A 270 -0.93 -12.84 -20.76
N THR A 271 -0.25 -13.04 -19.65
CA THR A 271 -0.45 -12.23 -18.44
C THR A 271 0.35 -10.94 -18.53
N PHE A 272 -0.36 -9.82 -18.55
CA PHE A 272 0.24 -8.49 -18.57
C PHE A 272 -0.61 -7.47 -17.80
N GLY A 273 0.00 -6.34 -17.47
CA GLY A 273 -0.67 -5.18 -16.88
C GLY A 273 -0.11 -3.89 -17.46
N PHE A 274 -0.77 -2.77 -17.18
CA PHE A 274 -0.28 -1.46 -17.62
C PHE A 274 -0.49 -0.40 -16.54
N MET A 275 0.37 0.61 -16.56
CA MET A 275 0.34 1.69 -15.59
C MET A 275 -0.73 2.72 -15.96
N ASN A 276 -1.76 2.86 -15.11
CA ASN A 276 -2.70 3.96 -15.19
C ASN A 276 -2.14 5.21 -14.49
N LYS A 277 -2.44 6.38 -15.02
CA LYS A 277 -2.36 7.64 -14.28
C LYS A 277 -3.63 7.77 -13.45
N SER A 278 -3.57 8.54 -12.35
CA SER A 278 -4.76 8.73 -11.48
C SER A 278 -5.96 9.29 -12.24
N ASN A 279 -5.73 10.16 -13.22
CA ASN A 279 -6.81 10.72 -14.06
C ASN A 279 -7.48 9.66 -14.96
N ASP A 280 -6.73 8.64 -15.39
CA ASP A 280 -7.31 7.55 -16.21
C ASP A 280 -8.40 6.77 -15.46
N LEU A 281 -8.39 6.83 -14.12
CA LEU A 281 -9.36 6.15 -13.25
C LEU A 281 -10.57 7.03 -12.88
N SER A 282 -10.45 8.35 -13.03
CA SER A 282 -11.53 9.28 -12.72
C SER A 282 -12.56 9.42 -13.84
N ASP A 283 -12.20 9.02 -15.06
CA ASP A 283 -13.01 9.14 -16.28
C ASP A 283 -13.83 7.86 -16.59
N ARG A 284 -13.90 6.91 -15.63
CA ARG A 284 -14.63 5.64 -15.77
C ARG A 284 -15.91 5.60 -14.99
#